data_5cfd32c60027910f139675bad3c67468
#
_entry.id   5cfd32c60027910f139675bad3c67468
#
_cell.length_a   1.000
_cell.length_b   1.000
_cell.length_c   1.000
_cell.angle_alpha   90.00
_cell.angle_beta   90.00
_cell.angle_gamma   90.00
#
_symmetry.space_group_name_H-M   'P 1'
#
loop_
_entity.id
_entity.type
_entity.pdbx_description
1 polymer ?
#
loop_
_entity_poly.entity_id
_entity_poly.type
_entity_poly.pdbx_seq_one_letter_code
_entity_poly.pdbx_strand_id
1 'polypeptide(L)'
;MHSLNKIGIIGTGMLGSAVATRLLKSGYQLTVYNRTREKADRLKTLGASVADSPKDVARSSDLVITIVKDAQAVEAVSFGKDGITDGKHDGLVVADMSTINPVSSKEIAKKYTESGIPMLDTPVMGGPAQAEKGELVVMVGGNQTVYENHKKIFDTIGSKIFYLGENGSGHAMKLAMNLQISMLALSLSESITLVRGAGLEPEIFLEILNSTYFKTGMSVNKGPRMIKGDFKPTFTLKMMKKDLDTINQAAEKFNLSLPMARLANKLYQDAIENGLGELDYTGILEFVTKTSKK
;
A
#
# COMPACT_ATOMS: atom_id res chain seq x y z
N MET A 1 -29.46 -12.15 8.99
CA MET A 1 -28.20 -11.51 8.56
C MET A 1 -27.05 -12.28 9.17
N HIS A 2 -26.28 -13.03 8.39
CA HIS A 2 -25.05 -13.63 8.89
C HIS A 2 -24.10 -12.48 9.26
N SER A 3 -23.62 -12.44 10.49
CA SER A 3 -22.61 -11.46 10.87
C SER A 3 -21.32 -11.83 10.13
N LEU A 4 -20.88 -10.98 9.19
CA LEU A 4 -19.58 -11.09 8.50
C LEU A 4 -18.45 -10.91 9.52
N ASN A 5 -18.06 -11.99 10.20
CA ASN A 5 -17.09 -11.95 11.29
C ASN A 5 -15.79 -12.70 10.97
N LYS A 6 -15.76 -13.50 9.90
CA LYS A 6 -14.59 -14.30 9.51
C LYS A 6 -13.85 -13.62 8.37
N ILE A 7 -12.65 -13.14 8.66
CA ILE A 7 -11.82 -12.42 7.69
C ILE A 7 -10.53 -13.19 7.44
N GLY A 8 -10.21 -13.36 6.17
CA GLY A 8 -8.93 -13.89 5.71
C GLY A 8 -7.96 -12.76 5.41
N ILE A 9 -6.69 -12.93 5.77
CA ILE A 9 -5.62 -12.01 5.33
C ILE A 9 -4.50 -12.82 4.68
N ILE A 10 -4.22 -12.50 3.42
CA ILE A 10 -3.13 -13.08 2.64
C ILE A 10 -2.06 -12.01 2.44
N GLY A 11 -0.91 -12.21 3.07
CA GLY A 11 0.19 -11.26 3.11
C GLY A 11 0.27 -10.51 4.43
N THR A 12 1.12 -11.02 5.35
CA THR A 12 1.36 -10.45 6.68
C THR A 12 2.71 -9.73 6.74
N GLY A 13 2.93 -8.84 5.76
CA GLY A 13 4.00 -7.85 5.80
C GLY A 13 3.71 -6.76 6.85
N MET A 14 4.45 -5.65 6.81
CA MET A 14 4.25 -4.55 7.78
C MET A 14 2.79 -4.07 7.83
N LEU A 15 2.20 -3.74 6.67
CA LEU A 15 0.83 -3.26 6.59
C LEU A 15 -0.19 -4.35 6.91
N GLY A 16 -0.03 -5.54 6.33
CA GLY A 16 -0.98 -6.65 6.54
C GLY A 16 -1.03 -7.11 7.99
N SER A 17 0.11 -7.15 8.70
CA SER A 17 0.14 -7.44 10.13
C SER A 17 -0.57 -6.36 10.96
N ALA A 18 -0.42 -5.09 10.60
CA ALA A 18 -1.09 -3.99 11.29
C ALA A 18 -2.61 -4.00 11.08
N VAL A 19 -3.07 -4.27 9.84
CA VAL A 19 -4.50 -4.48 9.51
C VAL A 19 -5.06 -5.67 10.29
N ALA A 20 -4.34 -6.81 10.29
CA ALA A 20 -4.73 -7.99 11.05
C ALA A 20 -4.87 -7.68 12.55
N THR A 21 -3.89 -6.99 13.13
CA THR A 21 -3.91 -6.58 14.54
C THR A 21 -5.13 -5.71 14.87
N ARG A 22 -5.45 -4.75 13.98
CA ARG A 22 -6.62 -3.88 14.16
C ARG A 22 -7.93 -4.66 14.14
N LEU A 23 -8.09 -5.56 13.17
CA LEU A 23 -9.29 -6.38 13.04
C LEU A 23 -9.46 -7.34 14.23
N LEU A 24 -8.39 -8.02 14.68
CA LEU A 24 -8.40 -8.87 15.89
C LEU A 24 -8.84 -8.08 17.12
N LYS A 25 -8.26 -6.91 17.36
CA LYS A 25 -8.64 -6.03 18.46
C LYS A 25 -10.09 -5.55 18.40
N SER A 26 -10.69 -5.56 17.22
CA SER A 26 -12.09 -5.20 16.98
C SER A 26 -13.06 -6.38 17.05
N GLY A 27 -12.57 -7.58 17.42
CA GLY A 27 -13.38 -8.77 17.65
C GLY A 27 -13.67 -9.64 16.43
N TYR A 28 -13.01 -9.40 15.30
CA TYR A 28 -13.11 -10.28 14.12
C TYR A 28 -12.32 -11.58 14.31
N GLN A 29 -12.83 -12.67 13.77
CA GLN A 29 -12.11 -13.94 13.67
C GLN A 29 -11.21 -13.90 12.43
N LEU A 30 -9.90 -14.05 12.61
CA LEU A 30 -8.95 -13.98 11.50
C LEU A 30 -8.29 -15.31 11.20
N THR A 31 -8.25 -15.64 9.92
CA THR A 31 -7.37 -16.66 9.34
C THR A 31 -6.34 -15.97 8.45
N VAL A 32 -5.06 -16.19 8.73
CA VAL A 32 -3.97 -15.50 8.03
C VAL A 32 -3.04 -16.47 7.31
N TYR A 33 -2.50 -16.02 6.18
CA TYR A 33 -1.49 -16.75 5.43
C TYR A 33 -0.40 -15.79 4.95
N ASN A 34 0.83 -16.27 4.98
CA ASN A 34 1.95 -15.60 4.32
C ASN A 34 2.93 -16.63 3.77
N ARG A 35 3.49 -16.39 2.59
CA ARG A 35 4.49 -17.28 1.96
C ARG A 35 5.66 -17.61 2.89
N THR A 36 6.15 -16.62 3.66
CA THR A 36 7.10 -16.80 4.76
C THR A 36 6.28 -17.00 6.03
N ARG A 37 6.11 -18.24 6.46
CA ARG A 37 5.18 -18.65 7.54
C ARG A 37 5.42 -17.92 8.86
N GLU A 38 6.68 -17.68 9.20
CA GLU A 38 7.07 -17.00 10.46
C GLU A 38 6.47 -15.60 10.59
N LYS A 39 6.17 -14.94 9.47
CA LYS A 39 5.47 -13.64 9.49
C LYS A 39 4.00 -13.76 9.89
N ALA A 40 3.34 -14.84 9.49
CA ALA A 40 1.97 -15.14 9.89
C ALA A 40 1.91 -15.65 11.35
N ASP A 41 2.86 -16.50 11.76
CA ASP A 41 2.91 -17.08 13.09
C ASP A 41 2.96 -16.04 14.22
N ARG A 42 3.52 -14.87 13.96
CA ARG A 42 3.54 -13.74 14.92
C ARG A 42 2.14 -13.27 15.31
N LEU A 43 1.13 -13.50 14.47
CA LEU A 43 -0.25 -13.10 14.74
C LEU A 43 -1.02 -14.12 15.57
N LYS A 44 -0.49 -15.34 15.77
CA LYS A 44 -1.09 -16.38 16.64
C LYS A 44 -1.24 -15.89 18.08
N THR A 45 -0.24 -15.16 18.58
CA THR A 45 -0.27 -14.63 19.95
C THR A 45 -1.35 -13.59 20.15
N LEU A 46 -1.87 -13.02 19.06
CA LEU A 46 -2.99 -12.07 19.05
C LEU A 46 -4.34 -12.72 18.78
N GLY A 47 -4.37 -14.06 18.59
CA GLY A 47 -5.59 -14.83 18.37
C GLY A 47 -5.92 -15.17 16.92
N ALA A 48 -5.02 -14.94 15.95
CA ALA A 48 -5.25 -15.36 14.57
C ALA A 48 -5.01 -16.86 14.37
N SER A 49 -5.82 -17.50 13.53
CA SER A 49 -5.54 -18.83 12.97
C SER A 49 -4.56 -18.66 11.80
N VAL A 50 -3.58 -19.56 11.67
CA VAL A 50 -2.62 -19.55 10.56
C VAL A 50 -2.91 -20.72 9.63
N ALA A 51 -3.22 -20.42 8.37
CA ALA A 51 -3.48 -21.39 7.32
C ALA A 51 -2.21 -21.79 6.58
N ASP A 52 -2.26 -22.96 5.92
CA ASP A 52 -1.15 -23.49 5.14
C ASP A 52 -1.17 -23.04 3.68
N SER A 53 -2.32 -22.56 3.19
CA SER A 53 -2.51 -22.08 1.82
C SER A 53 -3.52 -20.93 1.72
N PRO A 54 -3.50 -20.15 0.61
CA PRO A 54 -4.56 -19.19 0.29
C PRO A 54 -5.96 -19.82 0.21
N LYS A 55 -6.05 -21.05 -0.29
CA LYS A 55 -7.26 -21.87 -0.34
C LYS A 55 -7.88 -22.10 1.03
N ASP A 56 -7.03 -22.43 2.04
CA ASP A 56 -7.53 -22.69 3.39
C ASP A 56 -7.99 -21.39 4.07
N VAL A 57 -7.35 -20.25 3.75
CA VAL A 57 -7.85 -18.93 4.14
C VAL A 57 -9.22 -18.68 3.55
N ALA A 58 -9.39 -18.89 2.24
CA ALA A 58 -10.66 -18.68 1.55
C ALA A 58 -11.79 -19.52 2.14
N ARG A 59 -11.55 -20.82 2.37
CA ARG A 59 -12.55 -21.75 2.93
C ARG A 59 -13.09 -21.34 4.30
N SER A 60 -12.31 -20.60 5.07
CA SER A 60 -12.64 -20.22 6.46
C SER A 60 -13.09 -18.76 6.60
N SER A 61 -13.26 -18.02 5.51
CA SER A 61 -13.45 -16.58 5.56
C SER A 61 -14.61 -16.11 4.70
N ASP A 62 -15.39 -15.13 5.16
CA ASP A 62 -16.44 -14.47 4.38
C ASP A 62 -15.83 -13.41 3.44
N LEU A 63 -14.75 -12.74 3.89
CA LEU A 63 -13.99 -11.77 3.12
C LEU A 63 -12.49 -12.11 3.21
N VAL A 64 -11.81 -12.20 2.07
CA VAL A 64 -10.35 -12.34 2.00
C VAL A 64 -9.73 -11.02 1.56
N ILE A 65 -8.84 -10.48 2.37
CA ILE A 65 -8.04 -9.28 2.05
C ILE A 65 -6.65 -9.73 1.60
N THR A 66 -6.27 -9.37 0.37
CA THR A 66 -4.92 -9.60 -0.16
C THR A 66 -4.05 -8.36 0.01
N ILE A 67 -2.85 -8.51 0.58
CA ILE A 67 -1.88 -7.43 0.77
C ILE A 67 -0.50 -7.96 0.39
N VAL A 68 -0.25 -8.05 -0.90
CA VAL A 68 0.94 -8.66 -1.47
C VAL A 68 1.74 -7.68 -2.32
N LYS A 69 2.88 -8.12 -2.85
CA LYS A 69 3.88 -7.24 -3.43
C LYS A 69 3.43 -6.54 -4.73
N ASP A 70 2.83 -7.29 -5.66
CA ASP A 70 2.54 -6.87 -7.03
C ASP A 70 1.41 -7.71 -7.65
N ALA A 71 0.98 -7.37 -8.87
CA ALA A 71 -0.09 -8.06 -9.58
C ALA A 71 0.20 -9.55 -9.80
N GLN A 72 1.45 -9.91 -10.08
CA GLN A 72 1.85 -11.31 -10.23
C GLN A 72 1.64 -12.10 -8.93
N ALA A 73 1.97 -11.49 -7.79
CA ALA A 73 1.72 -12.11 -6.50
C ALA A 73 0.22 -12.20 -6.19
N VAL A 74 -0.60 -11.20 -6.58
CA VAL A 74 -2.07 -11.29 -6.47
C VAL A 74 -2.59 -12.44 -7.32
N GLU A 75 -2.19 -12.56 -8.57
CA GLU A 75 -2.59 -13.68 -9.43
C GLU A 75 -2.18 -15.04 -8.86
N ALA A 76 -0.95 -15.15 -8.36
CA ALA A 76 -0.44 -16.40 -7.80
C ALA A 76 -1.24 -16.88 -6.58
N VAL A 77 -1.60 -15.97 -5.65
CA VAL A 77 -2.40 -16.35 -4.48
C VAL A 77 -3.88 -16.52 -4.81
N SER A 78 -4.36 -15.93 -5.91
CA SER A 78 -5.75 -16.00 -6.33
C SER A 78 -6.05 -17.28 -7.13
N PHE A 79 -5.26 -17.54 -8.16
CA PHE A 79 -5.55 -18.53 -9.21
C PHE A 79 -4.47 -19.62 -9.34
N GLY A 80 -3.37 -19.51 -8.59
CA GLY A 80 -2.33 -20.53 -8.54
C GLY A 80 -2.79 -21.79 -7.81
N LYS A 81 -1.92 -22.82 -7.78
CA LYS A 81 -2.18 -24.04 -7.02
C LYS A 81 -2.48 -23.70 -5.55
N ASP A 82 -3.55 -24.27 -5.02
CA ASP A 82 -4.09 -23.99 -3.68
C ASP A 82 -4.36 -22.50 -3.45
N GLY A 83 -4.76 -21.79 -4.52
CA GLY A 83 -5.16 -20.39 -4.51
C GLY A 83 -6.54 -20.15 -3.90
N ILE A 84 -6.93 -18.88 -3.81
CA ILE A 84 -8.23 -18.46 -3.25
C ILE A 84 -9.40 -19.15 -3.97
N THR A 85 -9.33 -19.24 -5.30
CA THR A 85 -10.41 -19.84 -6.11
C THR A 85 -10.62 -21.33 -5.81
N ASP A 86 -9.60 -22.07 -5.40
CA ASP A 86 -9.72 -23.47 -4.99
C ASP A 86 -10.42 -23.63 -3.63
N GLY A 87 -10.52 -22.57 -2.87
CA GLY A 87 -11.23 -22.51 -1.59
C GLY A 87 -12.62 -21.88 -1.67
N LYS A 88 -13.12 -21.61 -2.88
CA LYS A 88 -14.39 -20.94 -3.14
C LYS A 88 -15.56 -21.60 -2.40
N HIS A 89 -16.45 -20.76 -1.89
CA HIS A 89 -17.78 -21.11 -1.38
C HIS A 89 -18.75 -19.95 -1.62
N ASP A 90 -20.04 -20.20 -1.44
CA ASP A 90 -21.06 -19.16 -1.59
C ASP A 90 -20.87 -18.03 -0.58
N GLY A 91 -20.89 -16.79 -1.06
CA GLY A 91 -20.73 -15.61 -0.25
C GLY A 91 -19.28 -15.13 -0.02
N LEU A 92 -18.28 -15.87 -0.53
CA LEU A 92 -16.89 -15.41 -0.49
C LEU A 92 -16.71 -14.14 -1.32
N VAL A 93 -16.05 -13.14 -0.74
CA VAL A 93 -15.64 -11.90 -1.40
C VAL A 93 -14.13 -11.71 -1.25
N VAL A 94 -13.49 -11.14 -2.25
CA VAL A 94 -12.05 -10.76 -2.19
C VAL A 94 -11.91 -9.24 -2.24
N ALA A 95 -11.04 -8.70 -1.39
CA ALA A 95 -10.66 -7.29 -1.38
C ALA A 95 -9.14 -7.17 -1.56
N ASP A 96 -8.69 -6.66 -2.71
CA ASP A 96 -7.26 -6.47 -2.93
C ASP A 96 -6.80 -5.10 -2.43
N MET A 97 -5.98 -5.12 -1.38
CA MET A 97 -5.37 -3.94 -0.76
C MET A 97 -3.93 -3.71 -1.25
N SER A 98 -3.45 -4.51 -2.17
CA SER A 98 -2.13 -4.38 -2.77
C SER A 98 -2.03 -3.08 -3.59
N THR A 99 -0.83 -2.70 -4.00
CA THR A 99 -0.65 -1.60 -4.99
C THR A 99 -0.24 -2.22 -6.32
N ILE A 100 -1.19 -2.27 -7.25
CA ILE A 100 -1.02 -2.90 -8.57
C ILE A 100 -1.49 -1.97 -9.71
N ASN A 101 -1.18 -2.36 -10.93
CA ASN A 101 -1.65 -1.65 -12.12
C ASN A 101 -3.18 -1.75 -12.24
N PRO A 102 -3.91 -0.63 -12.47
CA PRO A 102 -5.36 -0.63 -12.62
C PRO A 102 -5.89 -1.56 -13.73
N VAL A 103 -5.14 -1.71 -14.81
CA VAL A 103 -5.51 -2.63 -15.91
C VAL A 103 -5.42 -4.08 -15.42
N SER A 104 -4.33 -4.44 -14.74
CA SER A 104 -4.20 -5.77 -14.14
C SER A 104 -5.29 -6.05 -13.09
N SER A 105 -5.67 -5.03 -12.29
CA SER A 105 -6.78 -5.17 -11.36
C SER A 105 -8.08 -5.53 -12.05
N LYS A 106 -8.41 -4.86 -13.16
CA LYS A 106 -9.61 -5.18 -13.96
C LYS A 106 -9.57 -6.60 -14.52
N GLU A 107 -8.42 -7.05 -15.02
CA GLU A 107 -8.22 -8.40 -15.54
C GLU A 107 -8.38 -9.45 -14.44
N ILE A 108 -7.81 -9.22 -13.26
CA ILE A 108 -7.95 -10.10 -12.09
C ILE A 108 -9.42 -10.14 -11.61
N ALA A 109 -10.08 -8.98 -11.52
CA ALA A 109 -11.49 -8.90 -11.14
C ALA A 109 -12.40 -9.66 -12.11
N LYS A 110 -12.11 -9.60 -13.42
CA LYS A 110 -12.83 -10.38 -14.43
C LYS A 110 -12.66 -11.89 -14.19
N LYS A 111 -11.44 -12.37 -13.95
CA LYS A 111 -11.19 -13.81 -13.64
C LYS A 111 -11.93 -14.26 -12.39
N TYR A 112 -11.98 -13.41 -11.36
CA TYR A 112 -12.75 -13.68 -10.15
C TYR A 112 -14.26 -13.75 -10.44
N THR A 113 -14.79 -12.83 -11.26
CA THR A 113 -16.20 -12.83 -11.68
C THR A 113 -16.54 -14.10 -12.44
N GLU A 114 -15.68 -14.55 -13.36
CA GLU A 114 -15.84 -15.82 -14.09
C GLU A 114 -15.83 -17.04 -13.13
N SER A 115 -15.13 -16.92 -12.02
CA SER A 115 -15.16 -17.92 -10.94
C SER A 115 -16.34 -17.73 -9.98
N GLY A 116 -17.21 -16.72 -10.18
CA GLY A 116 -18.35 -16.39 -9.32
C GLY A 116 -17.95 -15.82 -7.95
N ILE A 117 -16.81 -15.18 -7.84
CA ILE A 117 -16.31 -14.51 -6.63
C ILE A 117 -16.27 -13.00 -6.90
N PRO A 118 -17.02 -12.17 -6.18
CA PRO A 118 -16.87 -10.71 -6.28
C PRO A 118 -15.50 -10.25 -5.77
N MET A 119 -14.89 -9.28 -6.50
CA MET A 119 -13.66 -8.63 -6.07
C MET A 119 -13.84 -7.12 -5.92
N LEU A 120 -13.24 -6.55 -4.89
CA LEU A 120 -13.10 -5.11 -4.68
C LEU A 120 -11.61 -4.73 -4.73
N ASP A 121 -11.30 -3.60 -5.36
CA ASP A 121 -10.03 -2.90 -5.11
C ASP A 121 -10.18 -2.19 -3.76
N THR A 122 -9.19 -2.28 -2.90
CA THR A 122 -9.23 -1.60 -1.60
C THR A 122 -7.86 -1.07 -1.16
N PRO A 123 -7.05 -0.53 -2.09
CA PRO A 123 -5.76 0.03 -1.69
C PRO A 123 -5.94 1.19 -0.72
N VAL A 124 -4.89 1.48 0.06
CA VAL A 124 -4.97 2.43 1.17
C VAL A 124 -3.87 3.47 1.13
N MET A 125 -4.13 4.61 1.75
CA MET A 125 -3.15 5.58 2.20
C MET A 125 -3.02 5.51 3.71
N GLY A 126 -1.79 5.61 4.19
CA GLY A 126 -1.39 5.40 5.58
C GLY A 126 -0.43 4.22 5.69
N GLY A 127 0.31 4.20 6.78
CA GLY A 127 1.27 3.13 7.09
C GLY A 127 0.77 2.23 8.22
N PRO A 128 1.65 1.34 8.74
CA PRO A 128 1.28 0.41 9.81
C PRO A 128 0.69 1.09 11.05
N ALA A 129 1.25 2.24 11.46
CA ALA A 129 0.76 2.96 12.65
C ALA A 129 -0.68 3.48 12.48
N GLN A 130 -1.06 3.95 11.29
CA GLN A 130 -2.42 4.36 10.98
C GLN A 130 -3.36 3.15 10.88
N ALA A 131 -2.88 2.04 10.29
CA ALA A 131 -3.67 0.81 10.22
C ALA A 131 -4.04 0.28 11.60
N GLU A 132 -3.10 0.23 12.55
CA GLU A 132 -3.37 -0.21 13.92
C GLU A 132 -4.39 0.66 14.67
N LYS A 133 -4.44 1.96 14.32
CA LYS A 133 -5.42 2.90 14.89
C LYS A 133 -6.77 2.89 14.17
N GLY A 134 -6.88 2.28 12.98
CA GLY A 134 -8.07 2.38 12.13
C GLY A 134 -8.17 3.73 11.42
N GLU A 135 -7.04 4.35 11.11
CA GLU A 135 -6.94 5.69 10.52
C GLU A 135 -6.51 5.67 9.04
N LEU A 136 -6.62 4.53 8.37
CA LEU A 136 -6.32 4.46 6.94
C LEU A 136 -7.33 5.26 6.12
N VAL A 137 -6.90 5.75 4.96
CA VAL A 137 -7.80 6.21 3.91
C VAL A 137 -7.94 5.07 2.91
N VAL A 138 -9.13 4.53 2.75
CA VAL A 138 -9.42 3.38 1.88
C VAL A 138 -10.03 3.87 0.58
N MET A 139 -9.53 3.39 -0.55
CA MET A 139 -10.02 3.74 -1.89
C MET A 139 -10.67 2.50 -2.51
N VAL A 140 -12.00 2.51 -2.62
CA VAL A 140 -12.77 1.33 -3.04
C VAL A 140 -13.20 1.43 -4.50
N GLY A 141 -12.84 0.41 -5.29
CA GLY A 141 -13.37 0.16 -6.63
C GLY A 141 -14.03 -1.21 -6.69
N GLY A 142 -15.07 -1.34 -7.54
CA GLY A 142 -15.79 -2.59 -7.74
C GLY A 142 -17.30 -2.42 -7.57
N ASN A 143 -18.03 -3.52 -7.41
CA ASN A 143 -19.48 -3.49 -7.26
C ASN A 143 -19.91 -2.78 -5.97
N GLN A 144 -20.76 -1.76 -6.10
CA GLN A 144 -21.20 -0.91 -4.98
C GLN A 144 -21.96 -1.72 -3.92
N THR A 145 -22.84 -2.61 -4.30
CA THR A 145 -23.61 -3.42 -3.34
C THR A 145 -22.68 -4.34 -2.53
N VAL A 146 -21.66 -4.92 -3.18
CA VAL A 146 -20.67 -5.74 -2.49
C VAL A 146 -19.90 -4.89 -1.50
N TYR A 147 -19.48 -3.67 -1.89
CA TYR A 147 -18.81 -2.74 -0.97
C TYR A 147 -19.70 -2.38 0.23
N GLU A 148 -20.95 -1.98 0.01
CA GLU A 148 -21.88 -1.57 1.07
C GLU A 148 -22.12 -2.69 2.08
N ASN A 149 -22.24 -3.94 1.63
CA ASN A 149 -22.38 -5.11 2.50
C ASN A 149 -21.17 -5.37 3.38
N HIS A 150 -19.97 -4.93 2.96
CA HIS A 150 -18.71 -5.12 3.70
C HIS A 150 -18.17 -3.83 4.34
N LYS A 151 -18.89 -2.72 4.20
CA LYS A 151 -18.47 -1.38 4.64
C LYS A 151 -17.99 -1.33 6.09
N LYS A 152 -18.65 -2.04 6.99
CA LYS A 152 -18.29 -2.09 8.42
C LYS A 152 -16.86 -2.58 8.66
N ILE A 153 -16.38 -3.51 7.82
CA ILE A 153 -15.00 -4.03 7.92
C ILE A 153 -14.02 -2.92 7.51
N PHE A 154 -14.32 -2.20 6.42
CA PHE A 154 -13.47 -1.09 5.98
C PHE A 154 -13.51 0.09 6.96
N ASP A 155 -14.66 0.40 7.56
CA ASP A 155 -14.80 1.41 8.64
C ASP A 155 -13.97 1.06 9.89
N THR A 156 -13.68 -0.23 10.11
CA THR A 156 -12.84 -0.66 11.24
C THR A 156 -11.37 -0.31 11.03
N ILE A 157 -10.88 -0.37 9.80
CA ILE A 157 -9.47 -0.18 9.46
C ILE A 157 -9.16 1.23 8.93
N GLY A 158 -10.19 1.98 8.52
CA GLY A 158 -10.05 3.30 7.92
C GLY A 158 -10.93 4.35 8.56
N SER A 159 -10.43 5.58 8.63
CA SER A 159 -11.18 6.77 9.08
C SER A 159 -11.90 7.49 7.94
N LYS A 160 -11.48 7.25 6.71
CA LYS A 160 -12.08 7.79 5.49
C LYS A 160 -12.13 6.70 4.42
N ILE A 161 -13.29 6.52 3.80
CA ILE A 161 -13.48 5.55 2.74
C ILE A 161 -14.10 6.25 1.54
N PHE A 162 -13.48 6.09 0.39
CA PHE A 162 -13.94 6.66 -0.87
C PHE A 162 -14.34 5.54 -1.83
N TYR A 163 -15.60 5.48 -2.19
CA TYR A 163 -16.06 4.63 -3.28
C TYR A 163 -15.85 5.37 -4.61
N LEU A 164 -15.15 4.73 -5.54
CA LEU A 164 -14.62 5.35 -6.76
C LEU A 164 -15.20 4.74 -8.06
N GLY A 165 -16.19 3.87 -7.94
CA GLY A 165 -16.81 3.20 -9.09
C GLY A 165 -16.24 1.82 -9.36
N GLU A 166 -16.02 1.47 -10.62
CA GLU A 166 -15.66 0.11 -11.06
C GLU A 166 -14.26 -0.34 -10.60
N ASN A 167 -13.99 -1.65 -10.72
CA ASN A 167 -12.66 -2.22 -10.50
C ASN A 167 -11.58 -1.49 -11.31
N GLY A 168 -10.40 -1.36 -10.74
CA GLY A 168 -9.29 -0.57 -11.24
C GLY A 168 -9.28 0.88 -10.75
N SER A 169 -10.45 1.45 -10.36
CA SER A 169 -10.53 2.85 -9.93
C SER A 169 -9.81 3.11 -8.62
N GLY A 170 -9.90 2.19 -7.65
CA GLY A 170 -9.17 2.25 -6.39
C GLY A 170 -7.66 2.27 -6.62
N HIS A 171 -7.16 1.35 -7.43
CA HIS A 171 -5.73 1.27 -7.75
C HIS A 171 -5.24 2.46 -8.58
N ALA A 172 -6.04 2.98 -9.51
CA ALA A 172 -5.69 4.19 -10.27
C ALA A 172 -5.50 5.39 -9.34
N MET A 173 -6.43 5.60 -8.41
CA MET A 173 -6.31 6.66 -7.40
C MET A 173 -5.10 6.44 -6.50
N LYS A 174 -4.83 5.20 -6.08
CA LYS A 174 -3.66 4.86 -5.29
C LYS A 174 -2.34 5.21 -5.99
N LEU A 175 -2.24 4.93 -7.29
CA LEU A 175 -1.04 5.28 -8.08
C LEU A 175 -0.85 6.79 -8.16
N ALA A 176 -1.93 7.56 -8.37
CA ALA A 176 -1.86 9.02 -8.37
C ALA A 176 -1.38 9.57 -7.01
N MET A 177 -1.86 9.00 -5.90
CA MET A 177 -1.39 9.37 -4.56
C MET A 177 0.08 9.03 -4.32
N ASN A 178 0.55 7.86 -4.78
CA ASN A 178 1.95 7.48 -4.64
C ASN A 178 2.87 8.32 -5.54
N LEU A 179 2.42 8.73 -6.72
CA LEU A 179 3.13 9.71 -7.53
C LEU A 179 3.30 11.03 -6.75
N GLN A 180 2.24 11.55 -6.15
CA GLN A 180 2.31 12.76 -5.33
C GLN A 180 3.30 12.65 -4.16
N ILE A 181 3.31 11.50 -3.45
CA ILE A 181 4.26 11.26 -2.36
C ILE A 181 5.70 11.27 -2.86
N SER A 182 5.99 10.64 -3.99
CA SER A 182 7.35 10.60 -4.56
C SER A 182 7.83 11.99 -4.94
N MET A 183 6.96 12.83 -5.53
CA MET A 183 7.28 14.22 -5.89
C MET A 183 7.57 15.07 -4.65
N LEU A 184 6.75 14.95 -3.61
CA LEU A 184 6.97 15.67 -2.34
C LEU A 184 8.29 15.28 -1.68
N ALA A 185 8.65 13.99 -1.69
CA ALA A 185 9.91 13.53 -1.12
C ALA A 185 11.13 14.06 -1.90
N LEU A 186 11.08 14.06 -3.23
CA LEU A 186 12.16 14.61 -4.08
C LEU A 186 12.28 16.12 -3.90
N SER A 187 11.19 16.86 -4.00
CA SER A 187 11.18 18.31 -3.83
C SER A 187 11.73 18.72 -2.46
N LEU A 188 11.31 18.04 -1.39
CA LEU A 188 11.81 18.31 -0.05
C LEU A 188 13.31 17.99 0.09
N SER A 189 13.77 16.91 -0.56
CA SER A 189 15.18 16.51 -0.57
C SER A 189 16.07 17.55 -1.27
N GLU A 190 15.66 18.03 -2.45
CA GLU A 190 16.40 19.07 -3.17
C GLU A 190 16.39 20.39 -2.40
N SER A 191 15.26 20.78 -1.81
CA SER A 191 15.16 22.01 -1.01
C SER A 191 16.06 21.96 0.24
N ILE A 192 16.08 20.86 0.98
CA ILE A 192 16.97 20.67 2.13
C ILE A 192 18.43 20.72 1.68
N THR A 193 18.77 20.09 0.56
CA THR A 193 20.13 20.10 0.01
C THR A 193 20.56 21.50 -0.41
N LEU A 194 19.69 22.26 -1.06
CA LEU A 194 19.93 23.64 -1.47
C LEU A 194 20.18 24.55 -0.26
N VAL A 195 19.32 24.46 0.75
CA VAL A 195 19.44 25.27 1.99
C VAL A 195 20.75 24.97 2.70
N ARG A 196 21.13 23.70 2.84
CA ARG A 196 22.44 23.30 3.39
C ARG A 196 23.61 23.83 2.56
N GLY A 197 23.48 23.78 1.22
CA GLY A 197 24.50 24.32 0.30
C GLY A 197 24.68 25.85 0.42
N ALA A 198 23.61 26.57 0.79
CA ALA A 198 23.65 28.01 1.08
C ALA A 198 24.16 28.34 2.49
N GLY A 199 24.52 27.35 3.31
CA GLY A 199 24.98 27.55 4.67
C GLY A 199 23.87 27.88 5.67
N LEU A 200 22.62 27.59 5.34
CA LEU A 200 21.45 27.82 6.18
C LEU A 200 21.01 26.56 6.93
N GLU A 201 20.36 26.74 8.07
CA GLU A 201 19.83 25.64 8.87
C GLU A 201 18.54 25.07 8.25
N PRO A 202 18.48 23.78 7.92
CA PRO A 202 17.30 23.17 7.30
C PRO A 202 16.09 23.12 8.23
N GLU A 203 16.29 23.24 9.54
CA GLU A 203 15.21 23.36 10.53
C GLU A 203 14.42 24.65 10.32
N ILE A 204 15.11 25.78 10.07
CA ILE A 204 14.49 27.09 9.77
C ILE A 204 13.69 27.00 8.46
N PHE A 205 14.25 26.33 7.45
CA PHE A 205 13.52 26.08 6.20
C PHE A 205 12.21 25.32 6.45
N LEU A 206 12.21 24.25 7.25
CA LEU A 206 11.00 23.51 7.58
C LEU A 206 9.99 24.34 8.37
N GLU A 207 10.46 25.19 9.29
CA GLU A 207 9.59 26.10 10.03
C GLU A 207 8.90 27.09 9.09
N ILE A 208 9.64 27.73 8.19
CA ILE A 208 9.09 28.62 7.16
C ILE A 208 8.10 27.89 6.27
N LEU A 209 8.48 26.71 5.71
CA LEU A 209 7.61 25.91 4.85
C LEU A 209 6.31 25.54 5.56
N ASN A 210 6.38 25.12 6.82
CA ASN A 210 5.22 24.72 7.61
C ASN A 210 4.36 25.90 8.10
N SER A 211 4.88 27.13 7.99
CA SER A 211 4.14 28.37 8.28
C SER A 211 3.39 28.91 7.07
N THR A 212 3.53 28.30 5.90
CA THR A 212 2.87 28.68 4.64
C THR A 212 1.79 27.66 4.26
N TYR A 213 1.02 27.98 3.21
CA TYR A 213 0.05 27.04 2.62
C TYR A 213 0.70 25.85 1.90
N PHE A 214 2.01 25.81 1.74
CA PHE A 214 2.76 24.67 1.25
C PHE A 214 3.00 23.57 2.31
N LYS A 215 2.59 23.80 3.55
CA LYS A 215 2.61 22.82 4.61
C LYS A 215 1.94 21.51 4.18
N THR A 216 2.65 20.40 4.37
CA THR A 216 2.15 19.05 4.05
C THR A 216 2.39 18.10 5.21
N GLY A 217 1.65 16.97 5.23
CA GLY A 217 1.97 15.87 6.14
C GLY A 217 3.41 15.34 5.96
N MET A 218 3.95 15.45 4.74
CA MET A 218 5.35 15.11 4.46
C MET A 218 6.32 16.04 5.20
N SER A 219 6.16 17.36 5.03
CA SER A 219 7.06 18.34 5.65
C SER A 219 6.98 18.31 7.18
N VAL A 220 5.78 18.07 7.75
CA VAL A 220 5.57 17.99 9.20
C VAL A 220 6.13 16.71 9.82
N ASN A 221 5.82 15.55 9.22
CA ASN A 221 6.11 14.26 9.84
C ASN A 221 7.44 13.64 9.39
N LYS A 222 7.80 13.81 8.11
CA LYS A 222 9.03 13.23 7.54
C LYS A 222 10.18 14.24 7.50
N GLY A 223 9.92 15.52 7.28
CA GLY A 223 10.95 16.56 7.20
C GLY A 223 11.93 16.55 8.36
N PRO A 224 11.50 16.58 9.64
CA PRO A 224 12.40 16.51 10.79
C PRO A 224 13.24 15.23 10.83
N ARG A 225 12.69 14.09 10.41
CA ARG A 225 13.43 12.84 10.33
C ARG A 225 14.48 12.87 9.23
N MET A 226 14.14 13.43 8.06
CA MET A 226 15.07 13.61 6.93
C MET A 226 16.28 14.45 7.34
N ILE A 227 16.07 15.57 8.02
CA ILE A 227 17.15 16.45 8.50
C ILE A 227 18.08 15.71 9.46
N LYS A 228 17.53 14.86 10.36
CA LYS A 228 18.28 14.07 11.34
C LYS A 228 18.93 12.80 10.77
N GLY A 229 18.69 12.47 9.49
CA GLY A 229 19.17 11.22 8.90
C GLY A 229 18.46 9.97 9.44
N ASP A 230 17.25 10.12 10.02
CA ASP A 230 16.45 8.98 10.49
C ASP A 230 15.59 8.41 9.36
N PHE A 231 16.13 7.45 8.65
CA PHE A 231 15.47 6.76 7.53
C PHE A 231 15.02 5.35 7.89
N LYS A 232 14.62 5.12 9.15
CA LYS A 232 14.00 3.85 9.56
C LYS A 232 12.75 3.60 8.71
N PRO A 233 12.67 2.45 8.00
CA PRO A 233 11.65 2.25 6.98
C PRO A 233 10.26 2.05 7.55
N THR A 234 9.31 2.76 6.98
CA THR A 234 7.88 2.49 7.04
C THR A 234 7.35 2.10 5.66
N PHE A 235 8.06 2.55 4.61
CA PHE A 235 7.88 2.25 3.21
C PHE A 235 9.23 2.46 2.52
N THR A 236 9.84 1.41 1.96
CA THR A 236 11.23 1.48 1.49
C THR A 236 11.37 2.16 0.13
N LEU A 237 12.62 2.60 -0.22
CA LEU A 237 12.94 3.07 -1.58
C LEU A 237 12.58 2.00 -2.63
N LYS A 238 12.87 0.72 -2.38
CA LYS A 238 12.50 -0.38 -3.28
C LYS A 238 10.99 -0.46 -3.52
N MET A 239 10.18 -0.24 -2.48
CA MET A 239 8.72 -0.23 -2.61
C MET A 239 8.25 1.00 -3.41
N MET A 240 8.82 2.18 -3.16
CA MET A 240 8.50 3.39 -3.93
C MET A 240 8.90 3.22 -5.41
N LYS A 241 10.08 2.66 -5.68
CA LYS A 241 10.53 2.37 -7.05
C LYS A 241 9.56 1.42 -7.77
N LYS A 242 9.14 0.33 -7.10
CA LYS A 242 8.13 -0.59 -7.65
C LYS A 242 6.83 0.14 -8.00
N ASP A 243 6.38 1.05 -7.13
CA ASP A 243 5.15 1.81 -7.38
C ASP A 243 5.34 2.81 -8.54
N LEU A 244 6.51 3.44 -8.67
CA LEU A 244 6.85 4.29 -9.82
C LEU A 244 6.92 3.49 -11.14
N ASP A 245 7.43 2.25 -11.11
CA ASP A 245 7.35 1.34 -12.26
C ASP A 245 5.90 1.08 -12.66
N THR A 246 5.06 0.78 -11.67
CA THR A 246 3.64 0.51 -11.87
C THR A 246 2.91 1.75 -12.44
N ILE A 247 3.25 2.96 -11.95
CA ILE A 247 2.73 4.23 -12.46
C ILE A 247 3.10 4.42 -13.93
N ASN A 248 4.37 4.23 -14.29
CA ASN A 248 4.82 4.39 -15.68
C ASN A 248 4.16 3.38 -16.60
N GLN A 249 4.04 2.11 -16.19
CA GLN A 249 3.32 1.08 -16.95
C GLN A 249 1.83 1.42 -17.11
N ALA A 250 1.18 1.94 -16.09
CA ALA A 250 -0.22 2.37 -16.17
C ALA A 250 -0.36 3.57 -17.13
N ALA A 251 0.55 4.55 -17.07
CA ALA A 251 0.56 5.70 -17.97
C ALA A 251 0.67 5.25 -19.43
N GLU A 252 1.55 4.30 -19.74
CA GLU A 252 1.67 3.71 -21.09
C GLU A 252 0.35 3.06 -21.55
N LYS A 253 -0.31 2.29 -20.69
CA LYS A 253 -1.61 1.67 -20.99
C LYS A 253 -2.72 2.68 -21.22
N PHE A 254 -2.62 3.86 -20.60
CA PHE A 254 -3.56 4.97 -20.78
C PHE A 254 -3.15 5.96 -21.88
N ASN A 255 -2.05 5.68 -22.63
CA ASN A 255 -1.46 6.58 -23.63
C ASN A 255 -1.10 7.96 -23.05
N LEU A 256 -0.61 8.01 -21.82
CA LEU A 256 -0.19 9.23 -21.12
C LEU A 256 1.34 9.33 -21.07
N SER A 257 1.84 10.56 -21.16
CA SER A 257 3.24 10.88 -20.91
C SER A 257 3.39 11.61 -19.58
N LEU A 258 4.08 10.98 -18.62
CA LEU A 258 4.34 11.51 -17.28
C LEU A 258 5.85 11.74 -17.09
N PRO A 259 6.43 12.85 -17.60
CA PRO A 259 7.88 13.06 -17.58
C PRO A 259 8.46 13.09 -16.17
N MET A 260 7.80 13.69 -15.19
CA MET A 260 8.25 13.72 -13.80
C MET A 260 8.24 12.32 -13.16
N ALA A 261 7.26 11.48 -13.47
CA ALA A 261 7.22 10.10 -12.99
C ALA A 261 8.41 9.28 -13.52
N ARG A 262 8.78 9.48 -14.80
CA ARG A 262 9.97 8.83 -15.39
C ARG A 262 11.27 9.30 -14.74
N LEU A 263 11.40 10.62 -14.50
CA LEU A 263 12.57 11.16 -13.82
C LEU A 263 12.67 10.64 -12.36
N ALA A 264 11.58 10.68 -11.62
CA ALA A 264 11.54 10.14 -10.27
C ALA A 264 11.92 8.65 -10.25
N ASN A 265 11.35 7.87 -11.16
CA ASN A 265 11.66 6.44 -11.29
C ASN A 265 13.17 6.20 -11.47
N LYS A 266 13.82 6.99 -12.34
CA LYS A 266 15.27 6.92 -12.55
C LYS A 266 16.05 7.27 -11.27
N LEU A 267 15.71 8.37 -10.59
CA LEU A 267 16.39 8.80 -9.38
C LEU A 267 16.29 7.76 -8.25
N TYR A 268 15.11 7.14 -8.07
CA TYR A 268 14.93 6.06 -7.10
C TYR A 268 15.71 4.80 -7.49
N GLN A 269 15.80 4.47 -8.80
CA GLN A 269 16.63 3.37 -9.29
C GLN A 269 18.11 3.63 -8.97
N ASP A 270 18.62 4.79 -9.34
CA ASP A 270 20.01 5.18 -9.10
C ASP A 270 20.35 5.15 -7.59
N ALA A 271 19.43 5.59 -6.73
CA ALA A 271 19.59 5.52 -5.29
C ALA A 271 19.66 4.08 -4.77
N ILE A 272 18.84 3.17 -5.31
CA ILE A 272 18.87 1.74 -4.95
C ILE A 272 20.20 1.11 -5.35
N GLU A 273 20.73 1.41 -6.55
CA GLU A 273 22.03 0.96 -7.02
C GLU A 273 23.18 1.49 -6.15
N ASN A 274 23.00 2.63 -5.50
CA ASN A 274 23.90 3.17 -4.47
C ASN A 274 23.69 2.60 -3.06
N GLY A 275 22.95 1.50 -2.92
CA GLY A 275 22.79 0.76 -1.66
C GLY A 275 21.71 1.30 -0.70
N LEU A 276 20.89 2.27 -1.12
CA LEU A 276 19.89 2.91 -0.24
C LEU A 276 18.52 2.20 -0.23
N GLY A 277 18.39 1.10 -0.93
CA GLY A 277 17.09 0.45 -1.23
C GLY A 277 16.25 0.05 -0.02
N GLU A 278 16.88 -0.26 1.11
CA GLU A 278 16.19 -0.71 2.34
C GLU A 278 15.82 0.46 3.27
N LEU A 279 16.31 1.67 3.00
CA LEU A 279 15.92 2.85 3.77
C LEU A 279 14.45 3.23 3.50
N ASP A 280 13.86 4.03 4.38
CA ASP A 280 12.59 4.72 4.11
C ASP A 280 12.71 5.50 2.79
N TYR A 281 11.64 5.57 2.00
CA TYR A 281 11.67 6.23 0.70
C TYR A 281 12.15 7.70 0.73
N THR A 282 12.07 8.35 1.88
CA THR A 282 12.62 9.68 2.12
C THR A 282 14.15 9.69 2.23
N GLY A 283 14.79 8.52 2.34
CA GLY A 283 16.24 8.35 2.23
C GLY A 283 16.81 8.72 0.86
N ILE A 284 15.96 9.02 -0.12
CA ILE A 284 16.36 9.66 -1.38
C ILE A 284 17.14 10.96 -1.15
N LEU A 285 16.96 11.63 -0.01
CA LEU A 285 17.77 12.79 0.40
C LEU A 285 19.27 12.48 0.43
N GLU A 286 19.68 11.30 0.92
CA GLU A 286 21.10 10.90 0.95
C GLU A 286 21.69 10.85 -0.47
N PHE A 287 20.93 10.29 -1.41
CA PHE A 287 21.32 10.22 -2.80
C PHE A 287 21.44 11.61 -3.42
N VAL A 288 20.42 12.46 -3.26
CA VAL A 288 20.39 13.83 -3.79
C VAL A 288 21.57 14.64 -3.21
N THR A 289 21.80 14.58 -1.90
CA THR A 289 22.89 15.32 -1.26
C THR A 289 24.27 14.86 -1.76
N LYS A 290 24.47 13.54 -1.94
CA LYS A 290 25.73 12.97 -2.42
C LYS A 290 26.03 13.36 -3.86
N THR A 291 25.02 13.33 -4.73
CA THR A 291 25.18 13.61 -6.17
C THR A 291 25.22 15.11 -6.50
N SER A 292 24.80 15.98 -5.57
CA SER A 292 24.86 17.44 -5.71
C SER A 292 26.24 18.02 -5.39
N LYS A 293 27.14 17.24 -4.77
CA LYS A 293 28.54 17.65 -4.55
C LYS A 293 29.33 17.32 -5.81
N LYS A 294 29.66 18.34 -6.60
CA LYS A 294 30.58 18.25 -7.74
C LYS A 294 32.02 18.21 -7.27
#